data_2aed241e55c7b913a82220841d343be7
#
_entry.id   2aed241e55c7b913a82220841d343be7
#
_cell.length_a   1.000
_cell.length_b   1.000
_cell.length_c   1.000
_cell.angle_alpha   90.00
_cell.angle_beta   90.00
_cell.angle_gamma   90.00
#
_symmetry.space_group_name_H-M   'P 1'
#
loop_
_entity.id
_entity.type
_entity.pdbx_description
1 polymer ?
#
loop_
_entity_poly.entity_id
_entity_poly.type
_entity_poly.pdbx_seq_one_letter_code
_entity_poly.pdbx_strand_id
1 'polypeptide(L)'
;MCIRDSITGGDGVHSFEREQPGAIPGVFEAGTANVAGIAGLDAGIRYILDKGVAAAAAHQQELARIFVPAVQAISGIRLYGDFSGPRVGVYSLNVGEAESAVVSDVLWQTYHMATRPAYHCAPLIHRSLGTAVQGTVRFSFSQFTTEEDVRAAVQALQDISEL
;
A
#
# COMPACT_ATOMS: atom_id res chain seq x y z
N MET A 1 -3.61 3.26 -24.93
CA MET A 1 -3.80 1.80 -24.86
C MET A 1 -5.24 1.49 -25.26
N CYS A 2 -5.46 0.78 -26.35
CA CYS A 2 -6.81 0.32 -26.72
C CYS A 2 -7.17 -0.87 -25.85
N ILE A 3 -8.03 -0.66 -24.88
CA ILE A 3 -8.51 -1.71 -23.97
C ILE A 3 -9.46 -2.70 -24.68
N ARG A 4 -9.95 -2.31 -25.85
CA ARG A 4 -10.95 -3.05 -26.63
C ARG A 4 -10.56 -4.47 -27.03
N ASP A 5 -9.27 -4.72 -27.21
CA ASP A 5 -8.78 -5.99 -27.75
C ASP A 5 -8.40 -7.00 -26.66
N SER A 6 -8.57 -6.62 -25.39
CA SER A 6 -8.07 -7.40 -24.25
C SER A 6 -9.14 -8.13 -23.46
N ILE A 7 -10.42 -7.89 -23.75
CA ILE A 7 -11.54 -8.51 -23.04
C ILE A 7 -12.20 -9.54 -23.94
N THR A 8 -12.13 -10.80 -23.53
CA THR A 8 -12.75 -11.94 -24.21
C THR A 8 -13.59 -12.72 -23.22
N GLY A 9 -14.72 -13.27 -23.67
CA GLY A 9 -15.65 -14.06 -22.88
C GLY A 9 -17.08 -13.71 -23.18
N GLY A 10 -18.04 -14.47 -22.70
CA GLY A 10 -19.46 -14.20 -22.85
C GLY A 10 -19.98 -13.18 -21.86
N ASP A 11 -21.00 -12.43 -22.21
CA ASP A 11 -21.71 -11.49 -21.32
C ASP A 11 -22.88 -12.15 -20.54
N GLY A 12 -23.12 -13.44 -20.76
CA GLY A 12 -24.20 -14.20 -20.13
C GLY A 12 -25.59 -13.99 -20.77
N VAL A 13 -25.73 -13.08 -21.75
CA VAL A 13 -26.99 -12.73 -22.40
C VAL A 13 -26.99 -13.11 -23.87
N HIS A 14 -25.90 -12.88 -24.59
CA HIS A 14 -25.75 -13.11 -26.01
C HIS A 14 -25.03 -14.42 -26.31
N SER A 15 -25.49 -15.54 -25.75
CA SER A 15 -24.78 -16.84 -25.74
C SER A 15 -24.55 -17.45 -27.13
N PHE A 16 -25.27 -17.01 -28.17
CA PHE A 16 -25.09 -17.49 -29.54
C PHE A 16 -24.19 -16.60 -30.40
N GLU A 17 -23.78 -15.44 -29.88
CA GLU A 17 -22.90 -14.54 -30.58
C GLU A 17 -21.43 -14.93 -30.32
N ARG A 18 -20.60 -14.81 -31.37
CA ARG A 18 -19.16 -15.15 -31.29
C ARG A 18 -18.32 -13.98 -30.80
N GLU A 19 -18.85 -12.78 -30.86
CA GLU A 19 -18.14 -11.55 -30.54
C GLU A 19 -18.80 -10.86 -29.34
N GLN A 20 -17.99 -10.13 -28.58
CA GLN A 20 -18.49 -9.28 -27.49
C GLN A 20 -19.39 -8.16 -28.05
N PRO A 21 -20.42 -7.75 -27.31
CA PRO A 21 -21.27 -6.63 -27.70
C PRO A 21 -20.43 -5.39 -28.02
N GLY A 22 -20.76 -4.70 -29.13
CA GLY A 22 -20.06 -3.48 -29.53
C GLY A 22 -20.43 -2.23 -28.69
N ALA A 23 -21.50 -2.31 -27.92
CA ALA A 23 -22.01 -1.19 -27.13
C ALA A 23 -21.44 -1.14 -25.71
N ILE A 24 -21.25 0.08 -25.20
CA ILE A 24 -20.89 0.33 -23.79
C ILE A 24 -22.18 0.12 -22.94
N PRO A 25 -22.13 -0.53 -21.76
CA PRO A 25 -20.90 -1.04 -21.09
C PRO A 25 -20.46 -2.44 -21.53
N GLY A 26 -21.29 -3.21 -22.24
CA GLY A 26 -21.07 -4.62 -22.53
C GLY A 26 -19.72 -4.95 -23.18
N VAL A 27 -19.20 -4.04 -24.02
CA VAL A 27 -17.87 -4.20 -24.65
C VAL A 27 -16.71 -4.30 -23.67
N PHE A 28 -16.89 -3.85 -22.41
CA PHE A 28 -15.88 -3.87 -21.35
C PHE A 28 -16.19 -4.88 -20.25
N GLU A 29 -17.31 -5.58 -20.35
CA GLU A 29 -17.75 -6.53 -19.33
C GLU A 29 -17.77 -7.95 -19.90
N ALA A 30 -16.94 -8.81 -19.37
CA ALA A 30 -16.92 -10.22 -19.73
C ALA A 30 -17.19 -11.08 -18.51
N GLY A 31 -18.07 -12.07 -18.67
CA GLY A 31 -18.48 -12.97 -17.60
C GLY A 31 -19.54 -12.35 -16.66
N THR A 32 -19.85 -13.09 -15.62
CA THR A 32 -20.81 -12.67 -14.58
C THR A 32 -20.24 -11.54 -13.75
N ALA A 33 -21.00 -10.46 -13.56
CA ALA A 33 -20.60 -9.34 -12.73
C ALA A 33 -20.26 -9.78 -11.29
N ASN A 34 -19.18 -9.23 -10.73
CA ASN A 34 -18.77 -9.49 -9.35
C ASN A 34 -19.68 -8.74 -8.36
N VAL A 35 -20.91 -9.22 -8.20
CA VAL A 35 -21.92 -8.58 -7.34
C VAL A 35 -21.46 -8.46 -5.90
N ALA A 36 -20.78 -9.48 -5.37
CA ALA A 36 -20.26 -9.46 -4.00
C ALA A 36 -19.18 -8.39 -3.83
N GLY A 37 -18.26 -8.27 -4.82
CA GLY A 37 -17.24 -7.23 -4.81
C GLY A 37 -17.83 -5.83 -4.94
N ILE A 38 -18.87 -5.66 -5.75
CA ILE A 38 -19.57 -4.36 -5.91
C ILE A 38 -20.27 -3.97 -4.60
N ALA A 39 -20.94 -4.92 -3.93
CA ALA A 39 -21.56 -4.67 -2.63
C ALA A 39 -20.50 -4.30 -1.56
N GLY A 40 -19.36 -4.99 -1.56
CA GLY A 40 -18.26 -4.65 -0.67
C GLY A 40 -17.66 -3.26 -0.95
N LEU A 41 -17.55 -2.88 -2.22
CA LEU A 41 -17.10 -1.54 -2.61
C LEU A 41 -18.08 -0.46 -2.14
N ASP A 42 -19.40 -0.67 -2.32
CA ASP A 42 -20.44 0.26 -1.83
C ASP A 42 -20.32 0.46 -0.31
N ALA A 43 -20.19 -0.62 0.45
CA ALA A 43 -20.00 -0.54 1.90
C ALA A 43 -18.73 0.22 2.30
N GLY A 44 -17.62 -0.02 1.60
CA GLY A 44 -16.36 0.70 1.83
C GLY A 44 -16.47 2.19 1.50
N ILE A 45 -17.13 2.55 0.41
CA ILE A 45 -17.36 3.96 0.03
C ILE A 45 -18.24 4.65 1.08
N ARG A 46 -19.35 4.03 1.52
CA ARG A 46 -20.21 4.59 2.58
C ARG A 46 -19.45 4.82 3.86
N TYR A 47 -18.64 3.86 4.28
CA TYR A 47 -17.80 4.02 5.47
C TYR A 47 -16.87 5.24 5.36
N ILE A 48 -16.22 5.45 4.20
CA ILE A 48 -15.33 6.59 3.99
C ILE A 48 -16.12 7.92 3.95
N LEU A 49 -17.30 7.93 3.34
CA LEU A 49 -18.16 9.11 3.29
C LEU A 49 -18.66 9.51 4.69
N ASP A 50 -19.07 8.52 5.49
CA ASP A 50 -19.55 8.74 6.86
C ASP A 50 -18.43 9.26 7.79
N LYS A 51 -17.22 8.73 7.67
CA LYS A 51 -16.06 9.20 8.43
C LYS A 51 -15.51 10.53 7.92
N GLY A 52 -15.60 10.75 6.62
CA GLY A 52 -15.06 11.91 5.92
C GLY A 52 -13.57 11.75 5.53
N VAL A 53 -13.28 12.03 4.27
CA VAL A 53 -11.91 11.95 3.72
C VAL A 53 -10.95 12.87 4.47
N ALA A 54 -11.41 14.07 4.87
CA ALA A 54 -10.60 15.01 5.62
C ALA A 54 -10.20 14.48 7.01
N ALA A 55 -11.11 13.79 7.70
CA ALA A 55 -10.83 13.17 8.99
C ALA A 55 -9.82 12.01 8.85
N ALA A 56 -9.97 11.18 7.80
CA ALA A 56 -9.01 10.12 7.51
C ALA A 56 -7.61 10.68 7.18
N ALA A 57 -7.54 11.76 6.42
CA ALA A 57 -6.28 12.44 6.12
C ALA A 57 -5.65 13.05 7.39
N ALA A 58 -6.44 13.71 8.24
CA ALA A 58 -5.96 14.28 9.50
C ALA A 58 -5.38 13.19 10.41
N HIS A 59 -6.06 12.06 10.55
CA HIS A 59 -5.55 10.92 11.31
C HIS A 59 -4.19 10.43 10.80
N GLN A 60 -4.02 10.28 9.49
CA GLN A 60 -2.74 9.88 8.90
C GLN A 60 -1.63 10.93 9.16
N GLN A 61 -1.97 12.22 9.19
CA GLN A 61 -1.00 13.27 9.55
C GLN A 61 -0.57 13.18 11.02
N GLU A 62 -1.48 12.86 11.93
CA GLU A 62 -1.12 12.64 13.35
C GLU A 62 -0.16 11.45 13.50
N LEU A 63 -0.45 10.34 12.85
CA LEU A 63 0.45 9.18 12.86
C LEU A 63 1.83 9.53 12.24
N ALA A 64 1.85 10.33 11.17
CA ALA A 64 3.09 10.81 10.56
C ALA A 64 3.93 11.66 11.52
N ARG A 65 3.30 12.53 12.32
CA ARG A 65 3.99 13.37 13.32
C ARG A 65 4.67 12.55 14.42
N ILE A 66 4.17 11.36 14.69
CA ILE A 66 4.81 10.42 15.63
C ILE A 66 5.91 9.63 14.94
N PHE A 67 5.60 9.02 13.81
CA PHE A 67 6.49 8.07 13.14
C PHE A 67 7.73 8.72 12.53
N VAL A 68 7.52 9.77 11.73
CA VAL A 68 8.62 10.34 10.92
C VAL A 68 9.77 10.85 11.76
N PRO A 69 9.58 11.76 12.74
CA PRO A 69 10.69 12.26 13.52
C PRO A 69 11.35 11.18 14.39
N ALA A 70 10.56 10.24 14.91
CA ALA A 70 11.09 9.15 15.71
C ALA A 70 12.01 8.23 14.89
N VAL A 71 11.57 7.83 13.69
CA VAL A 71 12.37 6.98 12.80
C VAL A 71 13.61 7.71 12.26
N GLN A 72 13.49 9.00 11.95
CA GLN A 72 14.64 9.81 11.52
C GLN A 72 15.72 9.99 12.60
N ALA A 73 15.35 9.86 13.86
CA ALA A 73 16.28 9.94 14.98
C ALA A 73 17.03 8.62 15.25
N ILE A 74 16.60 7.50 14.68
CA ILE A 74 17.24 6.20 14.85
C ILE A 74 18.49 6.12 13.95
N SER A 75 19.65 5.91 14.54
CA SER A 75 20.89 5.70 13.81
C SER A 75 20.81 4.44 12.93
N GLY A 76 21.35 4.50 11.74
CA GLY A 76 21.33 3.36 10.81
C GLY A 76 20.03 3.19 10.03
N ILE A 77 18.98 3.98 10.28
CA ILE A 77 17.76 3.95 9.46
C ILE A 77 17.76 5.09 8.45
N ARG A 78 17.48 4.73 7.21
CA ARG A 78 17.24 5.69 6.13
C ARG A 78 15.78 5.67 5.70
N LEU A 79 15.07 6.74 6.00
CA LEU A 79 13.68 6.96 5.58
C LEU A 79 13.67 7.74 4.25
N TYR A 80 12.89 7.25 3.26
CA TYR A 80 12.85 7.80 1.91
C TYR A 80 11.60 8.67 1.71
N GLY A 81 11.78 9.85 1.17
CA GLY A 81 10.72 10.78 0.78
C GLY A 81 10.93 12.21 1.31
N ASP A 82 10.12 13.12 0.81
CA ASP A 82 10.01 14.49 1.34
C ASP A 82 8.92 14.50 2.42
N PHE A 83 9.26 14.90 3.64
CA PHE A 83 8.38 14.91 4.80
C PHE A 83 7.91 16.31 5.19
N SER A 84 8.11 17.31 4.34
CA SER A 84 7.75 18.70 4.59
C SER A 84 6.26 19.01 4.42
N GLY A 85 5.52 18.18 3.67
CA GLY A 85 4.13 18.41 3.32
C GLY A 85 3.16 17.28 3.71
N PRO A 86 1.87 17.49 3.45
CA PRO A 86 0.84 16.47 3.65
C PRO A 86 1.13 15.19 2.86
N ARG A 87 0.81 14.04 3.43
CA ARG A 87 1.12 12.73 2.84
C ARG A 87 0.09 11.67 3.19
N VAL A 88 0.12 10.60 2.44
CA VAL A 88 -0.56 9.36 2.80
C VAL A 88 0.31 8.54 3.77
N GLY A 89 -0.30 7.63 4.51
CA GLY A 89 0.37 6.79 5.51
C GLY A 89 1.26 5.70 4.92
N VAL A 90 2.15 6.05 3.99
CA VAL A 90 3.09 5.11 3.35
C VAL A 90 4.52 5.58 3.57
N TYR A 91 5.34 4.71 4.16
CA TYR A 91 6.72 5.00 4.55
C TYR A 91 7.63 3.88 4.09
N SER A 92 8.64 4.21 3.31
CA SER A 92 9.66 3.28 2.84
C SER A 92 11.00 3.60 3.49
N LEU A 93 11.64 2.58 4.04
CA LEU A 93 12.91 2.76 4.75
C LEU A 93 13.86 1.56 4.54
N ASN A 94 15.14 1.78 4.86
CA ASN A 94 16.14 0.73 5.04
C ASN A 94 16.72 0.79 6.45
N VAL A 95 17.17 -0.37 6.95
CA VAL A 95 17.92 -0.50 8.19
C VAL A 95 19.34 -0.95 7.83
N GLY A 96 20.31 -0.05 7.98
CA GLY A 96 21.68 -0.31 7.56
C GLY A 96 21.79 -0.86 6.15
N GLU A 97 22.61 -1.89 5.98
CA GLU A 97 22.81 -2.61 4.73
C GLU A 97 21.96 -3.90 4.64
N ALA A 98 21.08 -4.15 5.63
CA ALA A 98 20.25 -5.36 5.67
C ALA A 98 19.27 -5.40 4.49
N GLU A 99 19.11 -6.57 3.88
CA GLU A 99 18.10 -6.78 2.84
C GLU A 99 16.71 -6.53 3.39
N SER A 100 15.88 -5.84 2.64
CA SER A 100 14.51 -5.50 3.07
C SER A 100 13.65 -6.72 3.40
N ALA A 101 13.89 -7.85 2.75
CA ALA A 101 13.19 -9.11 3.03
C ALA A 101 13.54 -9.64 4.44
N VAL A 102 14.80 -9.58 4.83
CA VAL A 102 15.26 -10.02 6.16
C VAL A 102 14.65 -9.15 7.25
N VAL A 103 14.70 -7.81 7.08
CA VAL A 103 14.10 -6.88 8.04
C VAL A 103 12.58 -7.11 8.17
N SER A 104 11.90 -7.31 7.04
CA SER A 104 10.45 -7.57 7.04
C SER A 104 10.10 -8.90 7.72
N ASP A 105 10.94 -9.93 7.57
CA ASP A 105 10.76 -11.21 8.23
C ASP A 105 10.96 -11.09 9.75
N VAL A 106 11.98 -10.39 10.21
CA VAL A 106 12.19 -10.12 11.65
C VAL A 106 11.01 -9.34 12.23
N LEU A 107 10.52 -8.31 11.53
CA LEU A 107 9.34 -7.56 11.96
C LEU A 107 8.11 -8.46 12.11
N TRP A 108 7.93 -9.41 11.19
CA TRP A 108 6.82 -10.35 11.27
C TRP A 108 6.99 -11.39 12.38
N GLN A 109 8.14 -12.07 12.43
CA GLN A 109 8.37 -13.18 13.36
C GLN A 109 8.45 -12.73 14.82
N THR A 110 9.07 -11.58 15.09
CA THR A 110 9.35 -11.11 16.44
C THR A 110 8.29 -10.14 16.96
N TYR A 111 7.81 -9.24 16.08
CA TYR A 111 6.93 -8.13 16.48
C TYR A 111 5.51 -8.26 15.92
N HIS A 112 5.21 -9.31 15.13
CA HIS A 112 3.92 -9.54 14.48
C HIS A 112 3.46 -8.38 13.59
N MET A 113 4.43 -7.68 12.98
CA MET A 113 4.19 -6.54 12.11
C MET A 113 4.32 -6.93 10.64
N ALA A 114 3.20 -6.88 9.92
CA ALA A 114 3.17 -7.13 8.49
C ALA A 114 3.65 -5.89 7.73
N THR A 115 4.81 -6.00 7.09
CA THR A 115 5.37 -4.97 6.21
C THR A 115 5.58 -5.53 4.81
N ARG A 116 5.83 -4.68 3.83
CA ARG A 116 6.11 -5.14 2.48
C ARG A 116 7.56 -4.85 2.10
N PRO A 117 8.40 -5.89 1.84
CA PRO A 117 9.76 -5.72 1.36
C PRO A 117 9.86 -5.54 -0.15
N ALA A 118 11.05 -5.29 -0.65
CA ALA A 118 11.50 -5.24 -2.03
C ALA A 118 11.07 -4.00 -2.83
N TYR A 119 10.60 -4.17 -4.07
CA TYR A 119 10.52 -3.06 -5.06
C TYR A 119 9.11 -2.48 -5.22
N HIS A 120 8.10 -3.00 -4.52
CA HIS A 120 6.71 -2.48 -4.52
C HIS A 120 6.10 -2.28 -5.92
N CYS A 121 6.50 -3.10 -6.91
CA CYS A 121 6.13 -2.96 -8.32
C CYS A 121 6.57 -1.63 -8.97
N ALA A 122 7.60 -0.96 -8.43
CA ALA A 122 8.10 0.34 -8.86
C ALA A 122 9.63 0.35 -9.10
N PRO A 123 10.17 -0.48 -10.01
CA PRO A 123 11.62 -0.66 -10.15
C PRO A 123 12.37 0.62 -10.55
N LEU A 124 11.70 1.56 -11.24
CA LEU A 124 12.34 2.79 -11.69
C LEU A 124 12.64 3.73 -10.52
N ILE A 125 11.76 3.82 -9.53
CA ILE A 125 12.00 4.66 -8.34
C ILE A 125 13.17 4.09 -7.52
N HIS A 126 13.29 2.77 -7.42
CA HIS A 126 14.40 2.12 -6.72
C HIS A 126 15.76 2.39 -7.39
N ARG A 127 15.81 2.49 -8.72
CA ARG A 127 17.01 2.93 -9.45
C ARG A 127 17.37 4.38 -9.10
N SER A 128 16.37 5.26 -9.07
CA SER A 128 16.59 6.69 -8.75
C SER A 128 17.00 6.91 -7.30
N LEU A 129 16.52 6.11 -6.37
CA LEU A 129 16.84 6.18 -4.94
C LEU A 129 18.12 5.42 -4.57
N GLY A 130 18.71 4.65 -5.50
CA GLY A 130 19.87 3.80 -5.23
C GLY A 130 19.56 2.55 -4.41
N THR A 131 18.28 2.14 -4.32
CA THR A 131 17.81 0.99 -3.53
C THR A 131 17.52 -0.24 -4.37
N ALA A 132 18.03 -0.29 -5.61
CA ALA A 132 17.75 -1.38 -6.55
C ALA A 132 18.34 -2.74 -6.14
N VAL A 133 19.32 -2.79 -5.26
CA VAL A 133 19.91 -4.03 -4.74
C VAL A 133 19.20 -4.47 -3.47
N GLN A 134 19.05 -3.58 -2.51
CA GLN A 134 18.53 -3.86 -1.18
C GLN A 134 16.99 -3.88 -1.10
N GLY A 135 16.31 -3.17 -2.03
CA GLY A 135 14.89 -2.87 -1.90
C GLY A 135 14.62 -1.89 -0.76
N THR A 136 13.38 -1.80 -0.32
CA THR A 136 13.01 -1.07 0.90
C THR A 136 11.93 -1.83 1.67
N VAL A 137 11.86 -1.62 2.97
CA VAL A 137 10.73 -2.06 3.81
C VAL A 137 9.68 -0.96 3.80
N ARG A 138 8.44 -1.30 3.44
CA ARG A 138 7.33 -0.36 3.41
C ARG A 138 6.35 -0.61 4.55
N PHE A 139 6.19 0.39 5.38
CA PHE A 139 5.09 0.51 6.32
C PHE A 139 3.90 1.20 5.64
N SER A 140 2.69 0.73 5.94
CA SER A 140 1.46 1.32 5.39
C SER A 140 0.45 1.47 6.52
N PHE A 141 0.17 2.71 6.91
CA PHE A 141 -0.78 3.04 7.95
C PHE A 141 -2.13 3.38 7.33
N SER A 142 -3.17 2.88 7.93
CA SER A 142 -4.55 3.12 7.51
C SER A 142 -5.30 3.94 8.56
N GLN A 143 -6.57 4.17 8.31
CA GLN A 143 -7.48 4.77 9.27
C GLN A 143 -7.76 3.90 10.52
N PHE A 144 -7.33 2.64 10.49
CA PHE A 144 -7.45 1.69 11.61
C PHE A 144 -6.18 1.57 12.43
N THR A 145 -5.06 2.09 11.92
CA THR A 145 -3.78 2.11 12.63
C THR A 145 -3.85 3.08 13.80
N THR A 146 -3.45 2.64 14.97
CA THR A 146 -3.45 3.45 16.19
C THR A 146 -2.10 4.11 16.44
N GLU A 147 -2.04 5.09 17.33
CA GLU A 147 -0.76 5.64 17.81
C GLU A 147 0.09 4.59 18.51
N GLU A 148 -0.53 3.64 19.20
CA GLU A 148 0.16 2.55 19.88
C GLU A 148 0.85 1.63 18.88
N ASP A 149 0.18 1.28 17.77
CA ASP A 149 0.79 0.51 16.67
C ASP A 149 2.01 1.23 16.09
N VAL A 150 1.91 2.56 15.91
CA VAL A 150 3.00 3.36 15.39
C VAL A 150 4.18 3.43 16.36
N ARG A 151 3.92 3.59 17.66
CA ARG A 151 4.97 3.58 18.69
C ARG A 151 5.64 2.22 18.79
N ALA A 152 4.87 1.13 18.71
CA ALA A 152 5.40 -0.22 18.65
C ALA A 152 6.30 -0.44 17.42
N ALA A 153 5.90 0.10 16.26
CA ALA A 153 6.71 0.02 15.05
C ALA A 153 8.04 0.80 15.18
N VAL A 154 8.02 1.97 15.82
CA VAL A 154 9.24 2.73 16.12
C VAL A 154 10.16 1.95 17.05
N GLN A 155 9.63 1.35 18.11
CA GLN A 155 10.41 0.54 19.05
C GLN A 155 11.03 -0.68 18.36
N ALA A 156 10.24 -1.41 17.55
CA ALA A 156 10.76 -2.55 16.78
C ALA A 156 11.91 -2.15 15.84
N LEU A 157 11.78 -1.00 15.17
CA LEU A 157 12.84 -0.46 14.30
C LEU A 157 14.08 -0.08 15.09
N GLN A 158 13.94 0.47 16.30
CA GLN A 158 15.05 0.79 17.19
C GLN A 158 15.79 -0.47 17.61
N ASP A 159 15.05 -1.48 18.08
CA ASP A 159 15.65 -2.75 18.50
C ASP A 159 16.40 -3.45 17.35
N ILE A 160 15.83 -3.43 16.12
CA ILE A 160 16.46 -4.04 14.94
C ILE A 160 17.71 -3.26 14.51
N SER A 161 17.74 -1.94 14.69
CA SER A 161 18.89 -1.12 14.30
C SER A 161 20.12 -1.29 15.20
N GLU A 162 19.94 -1.88 16.38
CA GLU A 162 20.99 -2.16 17.36
C GLU A 162 21.60 -3.57 17.20
N LEU A 163 21.01 -4.42 16.33
CA LEU A 163 21.50 -5.78 16.04
C LEU A 163 22.62 -5.76 15.00
#